data_fffcc76dd2a179b3d17f0fb8a7a807d2
#
_entry.id   fffcc76dd2a179b3d17f0fb8a7a807d2
#
_cell.length_a   1.000
_cell.length_b   1.000
_cell.length_c   1.000
_cell.angle_alpha   90.00
_cell.angle_beta   90.00
_cell.angle_gamma   90.00
#
_symmetry.space_group_name_H-M   'P 1'
#
loop_
_entity.id
_entity.type
_entity.pdbx_description
1 polymer ?
#
loop_
_entity_poly.entity_id
_entity_poly.type
_entity_poly.pdbx_seq_one_letter_code
_entity_poly.pdbx_strand_id
1 'polypeptide(L)' 'MSEIQALGFPKDTFKKKDVVDFLYRHQMKPLKKIREEGHYYRVRLTDPRPYKKYITKISPDNIHFIIGFY' A
#
# COMPACT_ATOMS: atom_id res chain seq x y z
N MET A 1 -15.13 -4.69 10.71
CA MET A 1 -13.69 -4.80 10.88
C MET A 1 -12.98 -4.50 9.57
N SER A 2 -11.88 -3.79 9.64
CA SER A 2 -11.14 -3.40 8.42
C SER A 2 -9.64 -3.47 8.66
N GLU A 3 -8.87 -3.58 7.56
CA GLU A 3 -7.42 -3.51 7.63
C GLU A 3 -6.86 -2.98 6.33
N ILE A 4 -5.63 -2.49 6.38
CA ILE A 4 -4.96 -1.99 5.18
C ILE A 4 -4.52 -3.20 4.35
N GLN A 5 -5.10 -3.33 3.16
CA GLN A 5 -4.81 -4.44 2.26
C GLN A 5 -3.60 -4.15 1.39
N ALA A 6 -3.46 -2.92 0.92
CA ALA A 6 -2.37 -2.54 0.03
C ALA A 6 -2.06 -1.05 0.13
N LEU A 7 -0.89 -0.67 -0.36
CA LEU A 7 -0.44 0.71 -0.42
C LEU A 7 0.00 1.03 -1.84
N GLY A 8 -0.17 2.29 -2.23
CA GLY A 8 0.34 2.80 -3.49
C GLY A 8 1.14 4.07 -3.23
N PHE A 9 2.39 4.11 -3.71
CA PHE A 9 3.29 5.24 -3.52
C PHE A 9 3.59 5.87 -4.88
N PRO A 10 3.30 7.16 -5.08
CA PRO A 10 3.61 7.81 -6.37
C PRO A 10 5.12 7.90 -6.59
N LYS A 11 5.55 7.49 -7.78
CA LYS A 11 6.98 7.44 -8.12
C LYS A 11 7.62 8.84 -8.24
N ASP A 12 6.83 9.86 -8.51
CA ASP A 12 7.34 11.22 -8.63
C ASP A 12 7.71 11.81 -7.27
N THR A 13 7.19 11.25 -6.18
CA THR A 13 7.45 11.71 -4.82
C THR A 13 8.33 10.75 -4.04
N PHE A 14 8.18 9.46 -4.29
CA PHE A 14 8.85 8.39 -3.53
C PHE A 14 9.74 7.56 -4.44
N LYS A 15 10.94 7.24 -3.95
CA LYS A 15 11.81 6.25 -4.57
C LYS A 15 11.56 4.90 -3.91
N LYS A 16 12.01 3.83 -4.54
CA LYS A 16 11.81 2.48 -3.99
C LYS A 16 12.36 2.36 -2.58
N LYS A 17 13.51 2.97 -2.30
CA LYS A 17 14.10 2.96 -0.96
C LYS A 17 13.21 3.66 0.06
N ASP A 18 12.50 4.71 -0.35
CA ASP A 18 11.57 5.43 0.53
C ASP A 18 10.39 4.54 0.90
N VAL A 19 9.93 3.74 -0.04
CA VAL A 19 8.85 2.78 0.21
C VAL A 19 9.29 1.73 1.22
N VAL A 20 10.49 1.17 1.02
CA VAL A 20 11.04 0.18 1.95
C VAL A 20 11.19 0.77 3.34
N ASP A 21 11.69 2.00 3.42
CA ASP A 21 11.88 2.70 4.69
C ASP A 21 10.56 2.94 5.42
N PHE A 22 9.53 3.36 4.67
CA PHE A 22 8.19 3.56 5.20
C PHE A 22 7.64 2.27 5.80
N LEU A 23 7.75 1.17 5.07
CA LEU A 23 7.27 -0.13 5.55
C LEU A 23 7.99 -0.55 6.83
N TYR A 24 9.29 -0.34 6.88
CA TYR A 24 10.09 -0.68 8.03
C TYR A 24 9.68 0.14 9.26
N ARG A 25 9.52 1.45 9.09
CA ARG A 25 9.14 2.34 10.20
C ARG A 25 7.78 2.01 10.78
N HIS A 26 6.86 1.58 9.94
CA HIS A 26 5.49 1.25 10.37
C HIS A 26 5.30 -0.24 10.66
N GLN A 27 6.40 -1.00 10.66
CA GLN A 27 6.38 -2.44 10.96
C GLN A 27 5.42 -3.20 10.05
N MET A 28 5.37 -2.80 8.79
CA MET A 28 4.56 -3.45 7.77
C MET A 28 5.39 -4.42 6.96
N LYS A 29 4.92 -5.66 6.83
CA LYS A 29 5.60 -6.66 6.01
C LYS A 29 4.84 -6.88 4.73
N PRO A 30 5.44 -6.63 3.57
CA PRO A 30 4.76 -6.88 2.30
C PRO A 30 4.56 -8.39 2.11
N LEU A 31 3.39 -8.75 1.58
CA LEU A 31 3.06 -10.13 1.28
C LEU A 31 3.90 -10.65 0.12
N LYS A 32 4.20 -9.76 -0.82
CA LYS A 32 5.01 -10.04 -2.01
C LYS A 32 5.96 -8.89 -2.26
N LYS A 33 6.81 -9.03 -3.28
CA LYS A 33 7.74 -7.96 -3.66
C LYS A 33 6.98 -6.69 -4.02
N ILE A 34 7.62 -5.56 -3.78
CA ILE A 34 7.11 -4.26 -4.21
C ILE A 34 7.01 -4.26 -5.73
N ARG A 35 5.83 -3.94 -6.25
CA ARG A 35 5.57 -3.93 -7.69
C ARG A 35 5.63 -2.49 -8.21
N GLU A 36 6.04 -2.36 -9.45
CA GLU A 36 5.98 -1.09 -10.16
C GLU A 36 4.82 -1.18 -11.14
N GLU A 37 3.79 -0.36 -10.92
CA GLU A 37 2.62 -0.33 -11.78
C GLU A 37 2.38 1.11 -12.22
N GLY A 38 2.67 1.41 -13.48
CA GLY A 38 2.50 2.75 -14.03
C GLY A 38 3.34 3.76 -13.24
N HIS A 39 2.68 4.74 -12.65
CA HIS A 39 3.34 5.80 -11.90
C HIS A 39 3.42 5.53 -10.40
N TYR A 40 3.17 4.29 -9.97
CA TYR A 40 3.11 3.93 -8.56
C TYR A 40 3.98 2.74 -8.22
N TYR A 41 4.50 2.73 -7.00
CA TYR A 41 5.01 1.52 -6.36
C TYR A 41 3.86 0.93 -5.57
N ARG A 42 3.52 -0.30 -5.84
CA ARG A 42 2.41 -0.97 -5.18
C ARG A 42 2.90 -2.04 -4.22
N VAL A 43 2.36 -2.01 -2.99
CA VAL A 43 2.72 -2.95 -1.94
C VAL A 43 1.46 -3.64 -1.46
N ARG A 44 1.43 -4.97 -1.58
CA ARG A 44 0.32 -5.77 -1.06
C ARG A 44 0.68 -6.26 0.34
N LEU A 45 -0.18 -5.98 1.31
CA LEU A 45 0.04 -6.38 2.69
C LEU A 45 -0.74 -7.62 3.07
N THR A 46 -1.95 -7.80 2.52
CA THR A 46 -2.78 -8.97 2.78
C THR A 46 -3.42 -9.45 1.50
N ASP A 47 -3.94 -10.69 1.53
CA ASP A 47 -4.66 -11.25 0.40
C ASP A 47 -5.98 -10.51 0.24
N PRO A 48 -6.33 -10.03 -0.98
CA PRO A 48 -7.55 -9.27 -1.19
C PRO A 48 -8.84 -10.08 -1.15
N ARG A 49 -8.78 -11.39 -1.23
CA ARG A 49 -9.96 -12.24 -1.39
C ARG A 49 -10.96 -12.23 -0.24
N PRO A 50 -10.55 -12.11 1.04
CA PRO A 50 -11.52 -12.21 2.14
C PRO A 50 -12.40 -10.97 2.32
N TYR A 51 -12.11 -9.85 1.64
CA TYR A 51 -12.83 -8.61 1.87
C TYR A 51 -14.09 -8.51 1.03
N LYS A 52 -15.15 -7.95 1.63
CA LYS A 52 -16.42 -7.72 0.93
C LYS A 52 -16.42 -6.42 0.14
N LYS A 53 -15.66 -5.43 0.60
CA LYS A 53 -15.53 -4.18 -0.14
C LYS A 53 -14.19 -3.50 0.17
N TYR A 54 -13.84 -2.54 -0.66
CA TYR A 54 -12.62 -1.77 -0.52
C TYR A 54 -12.92 -0.29 -0.61
N ILE A 55 -12.14 0.51 0.13
CA ILE A 55 -12.12 1.95 -0.09
C ILE A 55 -10.66 2.36 -0.23
N THR A 56 -10.44 3.48 -0.92
CA THR A 56 -9.11 4.07 -1.07
C THR A 56 -9.09 5.40 -0.36
N LYS A 57 -8.14 5.58 0.56
CA LYS A 57 -7.88 6.86 1.21
C LYS A 57 -6.53 7.36 0.74
N ILE A 58 -6.45 8.66 0.47
CA ILE A 58 -5.22 9.28 -0.02
C ILE A 58 -4.70 10.22 1.06
N SER A 59 -3.45 10.01 1.47
CA SER A 59 -2.82 10.86 2.48
C SER A 59 -2.38 12.19 1.86
N PRO A 60 -2.01 13.19 2.70
CA PRO A 60 -1.46 14.43 2.19
C PRO A 60 -0.21 14.25 1.32
N ASP A 61 0.54 13.17 1.52
CA ASP A 61 1.71 12.82 0.71
C ASP A 61 1.36 12.05 -0.56
N ASN A 62 0.06 11.92 -0.87
CA ASN A 62 -0.45 11.17 -2.01
C ASN A 62 -0.18 9.66 -1.93
N ILE A 63 0.01 9.14 -0.74
CA ILE A 63 0.09 7.70 -0.53
C ILE A 63 -1.33 7.16 -0.53
N HIS A 64 -1.59 6.16 -1.36
CA HIS A 64 -2.90 5.52 -1.45
C HIS A 64 -2.97 4.37 -0.47
N PHE A 65 -3.94 4.41 0.44
CA PHE A 65 -4.20 3.34 1.38
C PHE A 65 -5.45 2.60 0.93
N ILE A 66 -5.28 1.36 0.52
CA ILE A 66 -6.41 0.53 0.10
C ILE A 66 -6.84 -0.29 1.31
N ILE A 67 -8.03 0.01 1.81
CA ILE A 67 -8.56 -0.57 3.04
C ILE A 67 -9.66 -1.57 2.68
N GLY A 68 -9.48 -2.81 3.14
CA GLY A 68 -10.46 -3.86 2.92
C GLY A 68 -11.36 -4.02 4.13
N PHE A 69 -12.63 -4.27 3.90
CA PHE A 69 -13.64 -4.48 4.94
C PHE A 69 -14.21 -5.89 4.85
N TYR A 70 -14.26 -6.55 5.97
CA TYR A 70 -14.86 -7.88 6.09
C TYR A 70 -16.36 -7.84 6.01
#